data_05c779bca0533c7ddcbfdc5b7df846fd
#
_entry.id   05c779bca0533c7ddcbfdc5b7df846fd
#
_cell.length_a   1.000
_cell.length_b   1.000
_cell.length_c   1.000
_cell.angle_alpha   90.00
_cell.angle_beta   90.00
_cell.angle_gamma   90.00
#
_symmetry.space_group_name_H-M   'P 1'
#
loop_
_entity.id
_entity.type
_entity.pdbx_description
1 polymer ?
#
loop_
_entity_poly.entity_id
_entity_poly.type
_entity_poly.pdbx_seq_one_letter_code
_entity_poly.pdbx_strand_id
1 'polypeptide(L)'
;MWTLQSFDPEDAGLTFRLLPGTLKTMGRAPRADFVVDAALVSRVHCRFTLNRTNQLELEDLGSTNGTFVNGRKVMRAQLSDGDKLTIGRVQFVANSESSDPGGRLKTT
;
A
#
# COMPACT_ATOMS: atom_id res chain seq x y z
N MET A 1 11.67 -1.79 -4.53
CA MET A 1 10.30 -2.05 -4.96
C MET A 1 9.47 -2.50 -3.77
N TRP A 2 8.23 -2.09 -3.75
CA TRP A 2 7.28 -2.53 -2.72
C TRP A 2 6.10 -3.22 -3.38
N THR A 3 5.53 -4.17 -2.67
CA THR A 3 4.33 -4.89 -3.12
C THR A 3 3.26 -4.75 -2.05
N LEU A 4 2.05 -4.43 -2.49
CA LEU A 4 0.87 -4.41 -1.64
C LEU A 4 0.01 -5.58 -2.09
N GLN A 5 -0.20 -6.54 -1.22
CA GLN A 5 -0.96 -7.73 -1.57
C GLN A 5 -2.12 -7.90 -0.61
N SER A 6 -3.33 -8.05 -1.15
CA SER A 6 -4.49 -8.28 -0.31
C SER A 6 -4.45 -9.70 0.24
N PHE A 7 -4.87 -9.83 1.49
CA PHE A 7 -4.97 -11.15 2.11
C PHE A 7 -6.35 -11.42 2.68
N ASP A 8 -7.29 -10.51 2.45
CA ASP A 8 -8.67 -10.73 2.82
C ASP A 8 -9.26 -11.80 1.92
N PRO A 9 -9.95 -12.81 2.45
CA PRO A 9 -10.49 -13.87 1.61
C PRO A 9 -11.42 -13.39 0.51
N GLU A 10 -12.14 -12.29 0.72
CA GLU A 10 -13.06 -11.79 -0.28
C GLU A 10 -12.36 -10.99 -1.37
N ASP A 11 -11.21 -10.42 -1.05
CA ASP A 11 -10.47 -9.57 -1.98
C ASP A 11 -9.08 -10.11 -2.28
N ALA A 12 -8.86 -11.39 -1.98
CA ALA A 12 -7.59 -12.02 -2.25
C ALA A 12 -7.28 -11.95 -3.73
N GLY A 13 -6.03 -11.74 -4.06
CA GLY A 13 -5.60 -11.67 -5.45
C GLY A 13 -5.28 -10.28 -5.93
N LEU A 14 -5.60 -9.24 -5.15
CA LEU A 14 -5.17 -7.90 -5.51
C LEU A 14 -3.69 -7.75 -5.16
N THR A 15 -2.89 -7.43 -6.15
CA THR A 15 -1.46 -7.20 -5.95
C THR A 15 -1.07 -5.94 -6.70
N PHE A 16 -0.49 -5.00 -5.99
CA PHE A 16 -0.04 -3.73 -6.56
C PHE A 16 1.44 -3.58 -6.30
N ARG A 17 2.18 -3.11 -7.29
CA ARG A 17 3.62 -2.93 -7.19
C ARG A 17 3.98 -1.48 -7.33
N LEU A 18 4.97 -1.06 -6.54
CA LEU A 18 5.49 0.31 -6.59
C LEU A 18 6.98 0.24 -6.85
N LEU A 19 7.41 0.98 -7.86
CA LEU A 19 8.82 1.13 -8.18
C LEU A 19 9.34 2.42 -7.56
N PRO A 20 10.64 2.46 -7.20
CA PRO A 20 11.21 3.68 -6.62
C PRO A 20 10.99 4.89 -7.52
N GLY A 21 10.67 6.03 -6.88
CA GLY A 21 10.46 7.27 -7.61
C GLY A 21 9.04 7.44 -8.12
N THR A 22 8.06 6.68 -7.62
CA THR A 22 6.69 6.77 -8.10
C THR A 22 5.73 7.23 -7.02
N LEU A 23 4.61 7.77 -7.49
CA LEU A 23 3.50 8.20 -6.65
C LEU A 23 2.24 7.57 -7.23
N LYS A 24 1.48 6.85 -6.40
CA LYS A 24 0.29 6.13 -6.83
C LYS A 24 -0.86 6.38 -5.87
N THR A 25 -2.05 6.62 -6.43
CA THR A 25 -3.27 6.72 -5.64
C THR A 25 -3.96 5.37 -5.57
N MET A 26 -4.69 5.15 -4.48
CA MET A 26 -5.50 3.95 -4.29
C MET A 26 -6.91 4.36 -3.93
N GLY A 27 -7.89 3.75 -4.56
CA GLY A 27 -9.27 4.07 -4.26
C GLY A 27 -10.24 3.27 -5.11
N ARG A 28 -11.52 3.56 -4.92
CA ARG A 28 -12.59 2.84 -5.60
C ARG A 28 -12.83 3.35 -7.03
N ALA A 29 -12.46 4.58 -7.32
CA ALA A 29 -12.71 5.17 -8.63
C ALA A 29 -11.84 4.51 -9.70
N PRO A 30 -12.38 4.30 -10.90
CA PRO A 30 -11.59 3.70 -11.98
C PRO A 30 -10.35 4.51 -12.35
N ARG A 31 -10.32 5.79 -12.02
CA ARG A 31 -9.17 6.66 -12.32
C ARG A 31 -8.06 6.56 -11.27
N ALA A 32 -8.27 5.85 -10.16
CA ALA A 32 -7.21 5.62 -9.21
C ALA A 32 -6.15 4.73 -9.88
N ASP A 33 -4.90 4.91 -9.48
CA ASP A 33 -3.83 4.07 -10.03
C ASP A 33 -4.00 2.63 -9.57
N PHE A 34 -4.35 2.45 -8.30
CA PHE A 34 -4.63 1.14 -7.73
C PHE A 34 -6.12 1.11 -7.41
N VAL A 35 -6.89 0.43 -8.23
CA VAL A 35 -8.34 0.39 -8.07
C VAL A 35 -8.72 -0.72 -7.10
N VAL A 36 -9.39 -0.32 -6.02
CA VAL A 36 -9.95 -1.25 -5.04
C VAL A 36 -11.45 -1.01 -5.02
N ASP A 37 -12.18 -1.79 -5.80
CA ASP A 37 -13.62 -1.61 -5.97
C ASP A 37 -14.36 -2.37 -4.88
N ALA A 38 -14.33 -1.81 -3.69
CA ALA A 38 -14.94 -2.43 -2.52
C ALA A 38 -15.72 -1.39 -1.73
N ALA A 39 -16.73 -1.87 -1.00
CA ALA A 39 -17.51 -1.00 -0.12
C ALA A 39 -16.60 -0.38 0.94
N LEU A 40 -16.95 0.82 1.37
CA LEU A 40 -16.24 1.57 2.41
C LEU A 40 -14.87 2.11 1.95
N VAL A 41 -14.48 1.88 0.72
CA VAL A 41 -13.30 2.49 0.14
C VAL A 41 -13.73 3.77 -0.57
N SER A 42 -13.10 4.89 -0.24
CA SER A 42 -13.39 6.16 -0.89
C SER A 42 -12.89 6.15 -2.32
N ARG A 43 -13.48 7.00 -3.17
CA ARG A 43 -13.10 7.04 -4.58
C ARG A 43 -11.61 7.28 -4.75
N VAL A 44 -11.05 8.24 -4.02
CA VAL A 44 -9.61 8.43 -3.91
C VAL A 44 -9.33 8.37 -2.42
N HIS A 45 -8.82 7.25 -1.97
CA HIS A 45 -8.76 6.94 -0.54
C HIS A 45 -7.43 7.34 0.09
N CYS A 46 -6.33 6.94 -0.53
CA CYS A 46 -5.00 7.22 -0.02
C CYS A 46 -3.99 7.29 -1.16
N ARG A 47 -2.78 7.69 -0.82
CA ARG A 47 -1.72 7.87 -1.80
C ARG A 47 -0.43 7.31 -1.25
N PHE A 48 0.30 6.62 -2.11
CA PHE A 48 1.60 6.06 -1.78
C PHE A 48 2.68 6.81 -2.54
N THR A 49 3.73 7.18 -1.84
CA THR A 49 4.91 7.78 -2.45
C THR A 49 6.11 6.92 -2.10
N LEU A 50 6.75 6.38 -3.13
CA LEU A 50 7.95 5.57 -2.94
C LEU A 50 9.13 6.37 -3.48
N ASN A 51 10.04 6.75 -2.57
CA ASN A 51 11.19 7.54 -2.98
C ASN A 51 12.27 6.64 -3.57
N ARG A 52 13.35 7.26 -4.01
CA ARG A 52 14.42 6.53 -4.70
C ARG A 52 15.27 5.69 -3.76
N THR A 53 15.15 5.91 -2.46
CA THR A 53 15.84 5.09 -1.47
C THR A 53 14.94 4.00 -0.91
N ASN A 54 13.84 3.71 -1.62
CA ASN A 54 12.91 2.63 -1.29
C ASN A 54 12.16 2.83 0.03
N GLN A 55 11.97 4.08 0.42
CA GLN A 55 11.14 4.42 1.58
C GLN A 55 9.73 4.72 1.10
N LEU A 56 8.75 4.03 1.68
CA LEU A 56 7.35 4.12 1.26
C LEU A 56 6.56 4.93 2.28
N GLU A 57 5.95 6.00 1.79
CA GLU A 57 5.08 6.85 2.60
C GLU A 57 3.64 6.68 2.14
N LEU A 58 2.74 6.61 3.11
CA LEU A 58 1.30 6.51 2.89
C LEU A 58 0.65 7.77 3.43
N GLU A 59 -0.30 8.31 2.68
CA GLU A 59 -1.06 9.48 3.10
C GLU A 59 -2.54 9.25 2.84
N ASP A 60 -3.38 9.46 3.87
CA ASP A 60 -4.83 9.42 3.71
C ASP A 60 -5.28 10.71 3.02
N LEU A 61 -6.13 10.60 2.02
CA LEU A 61 -6.59 11.75 1.24
C LEU A 61 -8.00 12.16 1.64
N GLY A 62 -8.27 12.19 2.94
CA GLY A 62 -9.58 12.58 3.44
C GLY A 62 -10.63 11.51 3.27
N SER A 63 -10.24 10.25 3.41
CA SER A 63 -11.19 9.15 3.24
C SER A 63 -12.30 9.20 4.28
N THR A 64 -13.47 8.67 3.90
CA THR A 64 -14.63 8.66 4.78
C THR A 64 -14.40 7.72 5.98
N ASN A 65 -13.79 6.57 5.74
CA ASN A 65 -13.67 5.54 6.79
C ASN A 65 -12.26 5.40 7.34
N GLY A 66 -11.30 6.15 6.82
CA GLY A 66 -9.94 6.16 7.35
C GLY A 66 -9.02 5.14 6.73
N THR A 67 -7.74 5.35 6.96
CA THR A 67 -6.66 4.47 6.55
C THR A 67 -5.97 4.00 7.82
N PHE A 68 -5.75 2.69 7.93
CA PHE A 68 -5.19 2.09 9.14
C PHE A 68 -3.91 1.33 8.82
N VAL A 69 -2.91 1.49 9.67
CA VAL A 69 -1.66 0.75 9.58
C VAL A 69 -1.48 -0.01 10.88
N ASN A 70 -1.43 -1.34 10.78
CA ASN A 70 -1.33 -2.23 11.93
C ASN A 70 -2.42 -1.94 12.98
N GLY A 71 -3.63 -1.62 12.49
CA GLY A 71 -4.78 -1.36 13.35
C GLY A 71 -4.89 0.07 13.87
N ARG A 72 -3.96 0.96 13.51
CA ARG A 72 -3.98 2.34 13.97
C ARG A 72 -4.36 3.26 12.83
N LYS A 73 -5.31 4.15 13.08
CA LYS A 73 -5.71 5.14 12.08
C LYS A 73 -4.59 6.16 11.90
N VAL A 74 -4.23 6.40 10.66
CA VAL A 74 -3.14 7.33 10.33
C VAL A 74 -3.60 8.33 9.29
N MET A 75 -3.06 9.54 9.37
CA MET A 75 -3.19 10.53 8.29
C MET A 75 -2.00 10.40 7.35
N ARG A 76 -0.85 10.07 7.91
CA ARG A 76 0.39 9.89 7.15
C ARG A 76 1.27 8.93 7.94
N ALA A 77 1.93 8.03 7.24
CA ALA A 77 2.81 7.07 7.89
C ALA A 77 3.87 6.61 6.92
N GLN A 78 5.07 6.34 7.44
CA GLN A 78 6.09 5.64 6.69
C GLN A 78 5.90 4.16 6.97
N LEU A 79 5.77 3.37 5.92
CA LEU A 79 5.53 1.94 6.05
C LEU A 79 6.83 1.17 6.21
N SER A 80 6.76 0.11 7.01
CA SER A 80 7.85 -0.82 7.20
C SER A 80 7.49 -2.15 6.57
N ASP A 81 8.49 -2.92 6.21
CA ASP A 81 8.27 -4.23 5.61
C ASP A 81 7.41 -5.09 6.52
N GLY A 82 6.34 -5.66 5.97
CA GLY A 82 5.42 -6.49 6.71
C GLY A 82 4.26 -5.75 7.35
N ASP A 83 4.20 -4.42 7.22
CA ASP A 83 3.08 -3.67 7.79
C ASP A 83 1.78 -4.06 7.12
N LYS A 84 0.71 -4.07 7.92
CA LYS A 84 -0.63 -4.35 7.45
C LYS A 84 -1.39 -3.06 7.28
N LEU A 85 -1.98 -2.92 6.10
CA LEU A 85 -2.72 -1.72 5.72
C LEU A 85 -4.19 -2.09 5.57
N THR A 86 -5.08 -1.30 6.17
CA THR A 86 -6.53 -1.51 6.02
C THR A 86 -7.17 -0.26 5.46
N ILE A 87 -7.90 -0.41 4.35
CA ILE A 87 -8.74 0.64 3.80
C ILE A 87 -10.13 0.04 3.60
N GLY A 88 -11.13 0.70 4.17
CA GLY A 88 -12.46 0.10 4.22
C GLY A 88 -12.39 -1.23 4.97
N ARG A 89 -12.72 -2.31 4.29
CA ARG A 89 -12.59 -3.66 4.86
C ARG A 89 -11.50 -4.48 4.18
N VAL A 90 -10.77 -3.87 3.27
CA VAL A 90 -9.75 -4.59 2.52
C VAL A 90 -8.42 -4.46 3.24
N GLN A 91 -7.76 -5.58 3.46
CA GLN A 91 -6.49 -5.63 4.16
C GLN A 91 -5.39 -6.02 3.20
N PHE A 92 -4.29 -5.29 3.27
CA PHE A 92 -3.10 -5.55 2.48
C PHE A 92 -1.92 -5.75 3.40
N VAL A 93 -0.97 -6.53 2.96
CA VAL A 93 0.35 -6.55 3.58
C VAL A 93 1.32 -5.84 2.64
N ALA A 94 2.12 -4.95 3.21
CA ALA A 94 3.11 -4.19 2.46
C ALA A 94 4.47 -4.85 2.66
N ASN A 95 5.08 -5.27 1.56
CA ASN A 95 6.38 -5.92 1.61
C ASN A 95 7.38 -5.18 0.75
N SER A 96 8.53 -4.90 1.32
CA SER A 96 9.63 -4.29 0.62
C SER A 96 10.46 -5.40 -0.02
N GLU A 97 10.74 -5.26 -1.30
CA GLU A 97 11.62 -6.17 -2.01
C GLU A 97 12.86 -5.40 -2.43
N SER A 98 13.99 -5.86 -1.95
CA SER A 98 15.24 -5.28 -2.38
C SER A 98 15.60 -5.84 -3.76
N SER A 99 15.97 -4.96 -4.67
CA SER A 99 16.45 -5.38 -5.97
C SER A 99 17.95 -5.65 -5.93
N ASP A 100 18.55 -5.49 -4.78
CA ASP A 100 19.98 -5.71 -4.65
C ASP A 100 20.27 -7.20 -4.76
N PRO A 101 21.02 -7.61 -5.76
CA PRO A 101 21.39 -9.02 -5.89
C PRO A 101 22.22 -9.49 -4.73
N GLY A 102 22.94 -8.57 -4.06
CA GLY A 102 23.63 -8.93 -2.85
C GLY A 102 22.66 -9.21 -1.73
N GLY A 103 21.50 -8.67 -1.87
CA GLY A 103 20.45 -8.98 -0.90
C GLY A 103 20.23 -10.43 -0.88
N ARG A 104 20.68 -10.92 -1.91
CA ARG A 104 20.74 -12.12 -1.96
C ARG A 104 21.83 -12.55 -1.36
N LEU A 105 22.46 -11.97 -1.39
CA LEU A 105 23.39 -12.33 -0.86
C LEU A 105 23.39 -12.26 0.39
N LYS A 106 22.68 -11.95 0.71
CA LYS A 106 22.68 -11.85 1.95
C LYS A 106 22.69 -12.87 2.63
N THR A 107 22.97 -13.23 1.96
CA THR A 107 23.15 -13.86 2.42
C THR A 107 23.72 -14.21 2.91
N THR A 108 23.79 -14.11 2.81
CA THR A 108 24.15 -14.16 3.05
C THR A 108 24.45 -14.32 3.49
#